data_bb31b3cc4f7cdc43a7edbde98facdd26
#
_entry.id   bb31b3cc4f7cdc43a7edbde98facdd26
#
_cell.length_a   1.000
_cell.length_b   1.000
_cell.length_c   1.000
_cell.angle_alpha   90.00
_cell.angle_beta   90.00
_cell.angle_gamma   90.00
#
_symmetry.space_group_name_H-M   'P 1'
#
loop_
_entity.id
_entity.type
_entity.pdbx_description
1 polymer ?
#
loop_
_entity_poly.entity_id
_entity_poly.type
_entity_poly.pdbx_seq_one_letter_code
_entity_poly.pdbx_strand_id
1 'polypeptide(L)'
;MSSPLQTRIASYTFNGIDYRIRSLLDRNQFFDPDGNAEALDISPSLWPLFGMIWPSGLMLADIMSREDITGLNILELGCGLGIASMIINARGGKVLATDYHPNAEEFLEENSRLNGLDDTPFLRCDWRVQQENMGRFDLIIGSDLLYEPDHPELLALFISQHAKDSATVIIVDPKRKLQNKFRKRMENLGYSVSSEQSNEKDFSAFGFKGVVFRFSKNQSQ
;
A
#
# COMPACT_ATOMS: atom_id res chain seq x y z
N MET A 1 23.34 22.78 -6.52
CA MET A 1 21.94 22.65 -6.98
C MET A 1 21.68 21.16 -7.12
N SER A 2 20.76 20.60 -6.34
CA SER A 2 20.38 19.20 -6.46
C SER A 2 19.58 18.99 -7.77
N SER A 3 19.88 17.90 -8.46
CA SER A 3 19.15 17.59 -9.71
C SER A 3 17.70 17.21 -9.37
N PRO A 4 16.72 17.64 -10.18
CA PRO A 4 15.32 17.24 -9.94
C PRO A 4 15.18 15.71 -9.99
N LEU A 5 14.16 15.16 -9.32
CA LEU A 5 13.85 13.74 -9.35
C LEU A 5 13.70 13.25 -10.80
N GLN A 6 14.47 12.23 -11.15
CA GLN A 6 14.37 11.58 -12.44
C GLN A 6 13.29 10.51 -12.40
N THR A 7 12.36 10.55 -13.33
CA THR A 7 11.23 9.64 -13.37
C THR A 7 11.17 8.91 -14.72
N ARG A 8 10.44 7.81 -14.73
CA ARG A 8 10.08 7.05 -15.93
C ARG A 8 8.61 6.73 -15.92
N ILE A 9 8.03 6.53 -17.11
CA ILE A 9 6.67 6.03 -17.27
C ILE A 9 6.76 4.64 -17.92
N ALA A 10 6.05 3.69 -17.33
CA ALA A 10 5.91 2.32 -17.86
C ALA A 10 4.43 1.94 -17.88
N SER A 11 4.05 1.02 -18.78
CA SER A 11 2.70 0.48 -18.83
C SER A 11 2.63 -0.87 -18.15
N TYR A 12 1.54 -1.08 -17.39
CA TYR A 12 1.22 -2.34 -16.72
C TYR A 12 -0.24 -2.69 -17.01
N THR A 13 -0.49 -3.96 -17.30
CA THR A 13 -1.83 -4.47 -17.58
C THR A 13 -2.39 -5.16 -16.35
N PHE A 14 -3.55 -4.71 -15.88
CA PHE A 14 -4.30 -5.33 -14.78
C PHE A 14 -5.71 -5.68 -15.27
N ASN A 15 -6.09 -6.94 -15.15
CA ASN A 15 -7.39 -7.45 -15.61
C ASN A 15 -7.77 -6.99 -17.05
N GLY A 16 -6.77 -7.00 -17.96
CA GLY A 16 -6.95 -6.63 -19.37
C GLY A 16 -7.00 -5.12 -19.65
N ILE A 17 -6.78 -4.26 -18.65
CA ILE A 17 -6.73 -2.80 -18.80
C ILE A 17 -5.29 -2.32 -18.60
N ASP A 18 -4.80 -1.51 -19.53
CA ASP A 18 -3.46 -0.93 -19.48
C ASP A 18 -3.46 0.38 -18.68
N TYR A 19 -2.54 0.48 -17.72
CA TYR A 19 -2.30 1.68 -16.92
C TYR A 19 -0.86 2.17 -17.11
N ARG A 20 -0.71 3.47 -17.26
CA ARG A 20 0.58 4.16 -17.33
C ARG A 20 0.98 4.61 -15.94
N ILE A 21 2.15 4.17 -15.47
CA ILE A 21 2.64 4.47 -14.13
C ILE A 21 3.94 5.25 -14.22
N ARG A 22 3.93 6.47 -13.68
CA ARG A 22 5.13 7.27 -13.39
C ARG A 22 5.76 6.77 -12.10
N SER A 23 7.04 6.50 -12.14
CA SER A 23 7.82 6.12 -10.96
C SER A 23 9.18 6.80 -10.99
N LEU A 24 9.91 6.76 -9.89
CA LEU A 24 11.32 7.13 -9.89
C LEU A 24 12.10 6.22 -10.85
N LEU A 25 13.13 6.78 -11.50
CA LEU A 25 13.99 6.05 -12.43
C LEU A 25 14.77 4.96 -11.71
N ASP A 26 15.33 5.29 -10.56
CA ASP A 26 16.05 4.38 -9.67
C ASP A 26 15.96 4.83 -8.21
N ARG A 27 16.44 4.00 -7.30
CA ARG A 27 16.39 4.24 -5.84
C ARG A 27 17.59 4.99 -5.27
N ASN A 28 18.47 5.52 -6.10
CA ASN A 28 19.66 6.26 -5.66
C ASN A 28 19.42 7.78 -5.69
N GLN A 29 18.17 8.20 -5.68
CA GLN A 29 17.77 9.59 -5.74
C GLN A 29 17.42 10.11 -4.36
N PHE A 30 18.42 10.66 -3.68
CA PHE A 30 18.30 11.23 -2.33
C PHE A 30 17.97 12.73 -2.44
N PHE A 31 16.82 13.03 -3.06
CA PHE A 31 16.40 14.40 -3.35
C PHE A 31 15.28 14.84 -2.42
N ASP A 32 15.60 15.72 -1.50
CA ASP A 32 14.67 16.37 -0.56
C ASP A 32 15.04 17.87 -0.46
N PRO A 33 14.77 18.66 -1.52
CA PRO A 33 15.27 20.04 -1.64
C PRO A 33 14.68 20.96 -0.58
N ASP A 34 13.47 20.67 -0.11
CA ASP A 34 12.75 21.47 0.86
C ASP A 34 12.90 20.94 2.29
N GLY A 35 13.64 19.84 2.48
CA GLY A 35 13.86 19.20 3.78
C GLY A 35 12.58 18.55 4.36
N ASN A 36 11.59 18.25 3.53
CA ASN A 36 10.30 17.73 3.99
C ASN A 36 10.40 16.30 4.55
N ALA A 37 11.20 15.45 3.91
CA ALA A 37 11.42 14.08 4.37
C ALA A 37 12.34 14.07 5.60
N GLU A 38 13.39 14.91 5.63
CA GLU A 38 14.27 15.09 6.78
C GLU A 38 13.52 15.59 8.01
N ALA A 39 12.60 16.57 7.84
CA ALA A 39 11.77 17.09 8.92
C ALA A 39 10.81 16.06 9.53
N LEU A 40 10.56 14.96 8.84
CA LEU A 40 9.77 13.81 9.29
C LEU A 40 10.62 12.66 9.84
N ASP A 41 11.92 12.88 10.07
CA ASP A 41 12.87 11.85 10.49
C ASP A 41 12.94 10.63 9.53
N ILE A 42 12.60 10.81 8.25
CA ILE A 42 12.77 9.77 7.23
C ILE A 42 14.27 9.73 6.87
N SER A 43 14.92 8.59 7.10
CA SER A 43 16.33 8.47 6.77
C SER A 43 16.55 8.56 5.24
N PRO A 44 17.68 9.15 4.77
CA PRO A 44 17.95 9.31 3.34
C PRO A 44 17.83 8.03 2.52
N SER A 45 18.16 6.88 3.10
CA SER A 45 18.06 5.57 2.44
C SER A 45 16.62 5.13 2.18
N LEU A 46 15.65 5.73 2.87
CA LEU A 46 14.21 5.43 2.72
C LEU A 46 13.50 6.43 1.79
N TRP A 47 14.09 7.62 1.52
CA TRP A 47 13.44 8.66 0.73
C TRP A 47 12.91 8.17 -0.63
N PRO A 48 13.67 7.40 -1.44
CA PRO A 48 13.19 7.00 -2.76
C PRO A 48 12.20 5.83 -2.73
N LEU A 49 11.99 5.18 -1.58
CA LEU A 49 11.24 3.93 -1.54
C LEU A 49 9.77 4.09 -1.94
N PHE A 50 9.12 5.21 -1.57
CA PHE A 50 7.74 5.51 -1.94
C PHE A 50 7.52 5.53 -3.46
N GLY A 51 8.51 6.03 -4.21
CA GLY A 51 8.43 6.29 -5.64
C GLY A 51 8.87 5.13 -6.53
N MET A 52 9.20 3.97 -5.97
CA MET A 52 9.66 2.80 -6.72
C MET A 52 8.50 1.85 -7.07
N ILE A 53 8.64 1.17 -8.23
CA ILE A 53 7.76 0.04 -8.56
C ILE A 53 8.24 -1.19 -7.81
N TRP A 54 7.40 -1.68 -6.89
CA TRP A 54 7.64 -2.91 -6.15
C TRP A 54 6.78 -4.05 -6.70
N PRO A 55 7.32 -5.28 -6.88
CA PRO A 55 6.53 -6.43 -7.31
C PRO A 55 5.31 -6.72 -6.42
N SER A 56 5.42 -6.49 -5.10
CA SER A 56 4.33 -6.61 -4.14
C SER A 56 3.22 -5.57 -4.38
N GLY A 57 3.58 -4.33 -4.75
CA GLY A 57 2.62 -3.28 -5.11
C GLY A 57 1.88 -3.62 -6.40
N LEU A 58 2.58 -4.12 -7.42
CA LEU A 58 1.95 -4.60 -8.66
C LEU A 58 1.02 -5.79 -8.39
N MET A 59 1.41 -6.71 -7.50
CA MET A 59 0.58 -7.83 -7.09
C MET A 59 -0.67 -7.38 -6.35
N LEU A 60 -0.56 -6.43 -5.42
CA LEU A 60 -1.72 -5.85 -4.74
C LEU A 60 -2.67 -5.19 -5.73
N ALA A 61 -2.14 -4.43 -6.67
CA ALA A 61 -2.91 -3.78 -7.73
C ALA A 61 -3.66 -4.80 -8.61
N ASP A 62 -3.02 -5.91 -8.94
CA ASP A 62 -3.63 -7.00 -9.70
C ASP A 62 -4.77 -7.68 -8.90
N ILE A 63 -4.56 -7.94 -7.62
CA ILE A 63 -5.63 -8.44 -6.73
C ILE A 63 -6.80 -7.45 -6.73
N MET A 64 -6.54 -6.17 -6.50
CA MET A 64 -7.59 -5.14 -6.43
C MET A 64 -8.29 -4.90 -7.77
N SER A 65 -7.68 -5.28 -8.89
CA SER A 65 -8.33 -5.22 -10.20
C SER A 65 -9.48 -6.24 -10.36
N ARG A 66 -9.53 -7.28 -9.52
CA ARG A 66 -10.49 -8.39 -9.58
C ARG A 66 -11.33 -8.57 -8.32
N GLU A 67 -10.86 -8.11 -7.16
CA GLU A 67 -11.56 -8.24 -5.87
C GLU A 67 -12.95 -7.61 -5.94
N ASP A 68 -13.95 -8.19 -5.29
CA ASP A 68 -15.25 -7.53 -5.15
C ASP A 68 -15.15 -6.39 -4.13
N ILE A 69 -15.24 -5.17 -4.63
CA ILE A 69 -15.15 -3.93 -3.84
C ILE A 69 -16.49 -3.22 -3.70
N THR A 70 -17.57 -3.86 -4.11
CA THR A 70 -18.92 -3.25 -4.16
C THR A 70 -19.37 -2.79 -2.76
N GLY A 71 -19.61 -1.50 -2.62
CA GLY A 71 -20.10 -0.90 -1.38
C GLY A 71 -19.09 -0.82 -0.23
N LEU A 72 -17.84 -1.25 -0.42
CA LEU A 72 -16.81 -1.21 0.60
C LEU A 72 -16.16 0.17 0.72
N ASN A 73 -15.89 0.60 1.97
CA ASN A 73 -14.95 1.66 2.24
C ASN A 73 -13.56 1.04 2.43
N ILE A 74 -12.58 1.46 1.63
CA ILE A 74 -11.27 0.82 1.54
C ILE A 74 -10.19 1.78 2.03
N LEU A 75 -9.21 1.26 2.76
CA LEU A 75 -8.02 1.97 3.19
C LEU A 75 -6.77 1.28 2.63
N GLU A 76 -5.93 2.02 1.90
CA GLU A 76 -4.60 1.55 1.55
C GLU A 76 -3.55 2.16 2.48
N LEU A 77 -2.73 1.29 3.09
CA LEU A 77 -1.64 1.66 4.00
C LEU A 77 -0.30 1.62 3.25
N GLY A 78 0.50 2.69 3.36
CA GLY A 78 1.80 2.79 2.71
C GLY A 78 1.69 2.64 1.20
N CYS A 79 0.84 3.45 0.57
CA CYS A 79 0.45 3.30 -0.83
C CYS A 79 1.61 3.58 -1.81
N GLY A 80 2.65 4.34 -1.41
CA GLY A 80 3.75 4.74 -2.27
C GLY A 80 3.27 5.44 -3.53
N LEU A 81 3.35 4.76 -4.68
CA LEU A 81 2.84 5.24 -5.97
C LEU A 81 1.31 5.20 -6.09
N GLY A 82 0.61 4.58 -5.14
CA GLY A 82 -0.84 4.49 -5.08
C GLY A 82 -1.50 3.65 -6.18
N ILE A 83 -0.78 2.68 -6.75
CA ILE A 83 -1.27 1.92 -7.93
C ILE A 83 -2.57 1.17 -7.60
N ALA A 84 -2.64 0.50 -6.44
CA ALA A 84 -3.84 -0.24 -6.05
C ALA A 84 -5.02 0.71 -5.78
N SER A 85 -4.79 1.82 -5.06
CA SER A 85 -5.82 2.86 -4.84
C SER A 85 -6.33 3.46 -6.14
N MET A 86 -5.44 3.78 -7.08
CA MET A 86 -5.80 4.29 -8.40
C MET A 86 -6.70 3.29 -9.16
N ILE A 87 -6.39 1.99 -9.12
CA ILE A 87 -7.21 0.96 -9.77
C ILE A 87 -8.57 0.83 -9.09
N ILE A 88 -8.64 0.87 -7.76
CA ILE A 88 -9.90 0.87 -7.01
C ILE A 88 -10.75 2.08 -7.43
N ASN A 89 -10.16 3.27 -7.50
CA ASN A 89 -10.82 4.49 -7.93
C ASN A 89 -11.33 4.37 -9.37
N ALA A 90 -10.51 3.87 -10.31
CA ALA A 90 -10.90 3.61 -11.70
C ALA A 90 -12.11 2.67 -11.84
N ARG A 91 -12.31 1.76 -10.87
CA ARG A 91 -13.44 0.84 -10.78
C ARG A 91 -14.65 1.44 -10.04
N GLY A 92 -14.61 2.72 -9.68
CA GLY A 92 -15.68 3.40 -8.93
C GLY A 92 -15.75 3.00 -7.45
N GLY A 93 -14.68 2.40 -6.88
CA GLY A 93 -14.58 2.04 -5.47
C GLY A 93 -14.29 3.25 -4.60
N LYS A 94 -14.67 3.17 -3.32
CA LYS A 94 -14.37 4.20 -2.32
C LYS A 94 -13.07 3.84 -1.58
N VAL A 95 -11.99 4.53 -1.90
CA VAL A 95 -10.68 4.28 -1.29
C VAL A 95 -10.10 5.57 -0.69
N LEU A 96 -9.42 5.42 0.44
CA LEU A 96 -8.51 6.42 1.01
C LEU A 96 -7.10 5.82 0.94
N ALA A 97 -6.23 6.44 0.16
CA ALA A 97 -4.81 6.10 0.10
C ALA A 97 -4.07 6.79 1.24
N THR A 98 -3.13 6.10 1.88
CA THR A 98 -2.29 6.71 2.93
C THR A 98 -0.83 6.35 2.74
N ASP A 99 0.05 7.30 3.04
CA ASP A 99 1.50 7.09 3.12
C ASP A 99 2.11 8.07 4.12
N TYR A 100 3.29 7.76 4.62
CA TYR A 100 4.05 8.67 5.49
C TYR A 100 4.89 9.66 4.68
N HIS A 101 5.32 9.27 3.47
CA HIS A 101 6.21 10.07 2.65
C HIS A 101 5.51 11.30 2.07
N PRO A 102 6.10 12.52 2.18
CA PRO A 102 5.45 13.76 1.75
C PRO A 102 5.15 13.84 0.25
N ASN A 103 5.92 13.14 -0.60
CA ASN A 103 5.75 13.18 -2.05
C ASN A 103 4.82 12.08 -2.60
N ALA A 104 4.28 11.19 -1.75
CA ALA A 104 3.43 10.10 -2.22
C ALA A 104 2.13 10.62 -2.86
N GLU A 105 1.54 11.68 -2.28
CA GLU A 105 0.33 12.33 -2.80
C GLU A 105 0.52 12.82 -4.24
N GLU A 106 1.58 13.61 -4.50
CA GLU A 106 1.89 14.13 -5.84
C GLU A 106 2.02 13.02 -6.88
N PHE A 107 2.71 11.91 -6.53
CA PHE A 107 2.87 10.79 -7.45
C PHE A 107 1.55 10.07 -7.72
N LEU A 108 0.70 9.90 -6.71
CA LEU A 108 -0.64 9.32 -6.88
C LEU A 108 -1.53 10.20 -7.78
N GLU A 109 -1.57 11.51 -7.54
CA GLU A 109 -2.31 12.47 -8.37
C GLU A 109 -1.85 12.45 -9.84
N GLU A 110 -0.53 12.47 -10.06
CA GLU A 110 0.01 12.40 -11.40
C GLU A 110 -0.29 11.06 -12.08
N ASN A 111 -0.23 9.95 -11.37
CA ASN A 111 -0.59 8.64 -11.89
C ASN A 111 -2.08 8.57 -12.23
N SER A 112 -2.96 9.13 -11.42
CA SER A 112 -4.38 9.25 -11.73
C SER A 112 -4.59 10.07 -13.02
N ARG A 113 -3.97 11.24 -13.12
CA ARG A 113 -4.06 12.13 -14.30
C ARG A 113 -3.52 11.49 -15.57
N LEU A 114 -2.40 10.74 -15.49
CA LEU A 114 -1.84 10.01 -16.65
C LEU A 114 -2.80 8.99 -17.24
N ASN A 115 -3.75 8.51 -16.44
CA ASN A 115 -4.76 7.52 -16.84
C ASN A 115 -6.16 8.11 -17.04
N GLY A 116 -6.28 9.46 -17.01
CA GLY A 116 -7.56 10.15 -17.22
C GLY A 116 -8.58 9.90 -16.11
N LEU A 117 -8.11 9.64 -14.90
CA LEU A 117 -8.93 9.36 -13.73
C LEU A 117 -9.05 10.62 -12.86
N ASP A 118 -10.13 10.68 -12.09
CA ASP A 118 -10.28 11.67 -11.02
C ASP A 118 -9.24 11.43 -9.92
N ASP A 119 -8.96 12.47 -9.13
CA ASP A 119 -8.03 12.37 -8.02
C ASP A 119 -8.49 11.34 -7.00
N THR A 120 -7.54 10.51 -6.56
CA THR A 120 -7.78 9.51 -5.51
C THR A 120 -7.58 10.18 -4.15
N PRO A 121 -8.56 10.11 -3.22
CA PRO A 121 -8.41 10.65 -1.88
C PRO A 121 -7.14 10.14 -1.18
N PHE A 122 -6.36 11.08 -0.65
CA PHE A 122 -5.09 10.79 0.03
C PHE A 122 -5.05 11.43 1.42
N LEU A 123 -4.39 10.78 2.36
CA LEU A 123 -4.05 11.33 3.67
C LEU A 123 -2.64 10.91 4.07
N ARG A 124 -1.78 11.90 4.34
CA ARG A 124 -0.47 11.61 4.93
C ARG A 124 -0.65 11.07 6.34
N CYS A 125 -0.13 9.88 6.61
CA CYS A 125 -0.43 9.14 7.83
C CYS A 125 0.82 8.50 8.46
N ASP A 126 1.00 8.74 9.74
CA ASP A 126 1.97 8.07 10.59
C ASP A 126 1.24 7.05 11.47
N TRP A 127 1.60 5.78 11.41
CA TRP A 127 0.98 4.72 12.20
C TRP A 127 1.25 4.83 13.70
N ARG A 128 2.22 5.67 14.11
CA ARG A 128 2.52 5.97 15.52
C ARG A 128 1.51 6.94 16.14
N VAL A 129 0.77 7.65 15.30
CA VAL A 129 -0.18 8.69 15.72
C VAL A 129 -1.60 8.22 15.46
N GLN A 130 -2.45 8.28 16.48
CA GLN A 130 -3.86 7.95 16.33
C GLN A 130 -4.55 8.93 15.39
N GLN A 131 -5.30 8.42 14.42
CA GLN A 131 -6.01 9.21 13.41
C GLN A 131 -7.52 9.22 13.72
N GLU A 132 -7.93 10.00 14.71
CA GLU A 132 -9.32 9.99 15.25
C GLU A 132 -10.40 10.22 14.19
N ASN A 133 -10.11 11.05 13.17
CA ASN A 133 -11.08 11.45 12.15
C ASN A 133 -11.04 10.59 10.87
N MET A 134 -10.18 9.59 10.79
CA MET A 134 -10.03 8.75 9.58
C MET A 134 -11.22 7.81 9.38
N GLY A 135 -11.89 7.41 10.46
CA GLY A 135 -13.02 6.48 10.41
C GLY A 135 -12.60 5.00 10.41
N ARG A 136 -13.54 4.15 10.00
CA ARG A 136 -13.35 2.69 9.94
C ARG A 136 -13.69 2.13 8.57
N PHE A 137 -12.99 1.09 8.17
CA PHE A 137 -12.99 0.54 6.83
C PHE A 137 -13.44 -0.92 6.80
N ASP A 138 -14.07 -1.30 5.68
CA ASP A 138 -14.52 -2.66 5.40
C ASP A 138 -13.37 -3.52 4.88
N LEU A 139 -12.46 -2.91 4.12
CA LEU A 139 -11.27 -3.54 3.57
C LEU A 139 -10.06 -2.66 3.83
N ILE A 140 -9.00 -3.24 4.40
CA ILE A 140 -7.70 -2.58 4.59
C ILE A 140 -6.67 -3.34 3.78
N ILE A 141 -5.92 -2.63 2.93
CA ILE A 141 -4.93 -3.22 2.04
C ILE A 141 -3.55 -2.59 2.22
N GLY A 142 -2.52 -3.32 1.84
CA GLY A 142 -1.16 -2.79 1.83
C GLY A 142 -0.15 -3.77 1.27
N SER A 143 0.99 -3.25 0.83
CA SER A 143 2.05 -4.07 0.25
C SER A 143 3.43 -3.60 0.69
N ASP A 144 4.32 -4.56 0.96
CA ASP A 144 5.73 -4.32 1.33
C ASP A 144 5.95 -3.42 2.56
N LEU A 145 5.10 -3.55 3.59
CA LEU A 145 5.05 -2.66 4.75
C LEU A 145 5.97 -3.09 5.90
N LEU A 146 6.44 -4.35 5.92
CA LEU A 146 7.11 -4.95 7.07
C LEU A 146 8.65 -4.91 6.92
N TYR A 147 9.25 -3.72 6.85
CA TYR A 147 10.68 -3.55 6.64
C TYR A 147 11.44 -2.95 7.84
N GLU A 148 10.75 -2.31 8.81
CA GLU A 148 11.33 -1.82 10.05
C GLU A 148 10.93 -2.72 11.24
N PRO A 149 11.76 -2.84 12.29
CA PRO A 149 11.56 -3.78 13.40
C PRO A 149 10.26 -3.58 14.21
N ASP A 150 9.74 -2.35 14.27
CA ASP A 150 8.53 -1.94 14.99
C ASP A 150 7.26 -1.98 14.13
N HIS A 151 7.40 -2.04 12.78
CA HIS A 151 6.26 -2.06 11.87
C HIS A 151 5.24 -3.15 12.17
N PRO A 152 5.61 -4.41 12.56
CA PRO A 152 4.61 -5.43 12.89
C PRO A 152 3.65 -5.03 14.00
N GLU A 153 4.15 -4.33 15.02
CA GLU A 153 3.35 -3.86 16.14
C GLU A 153 2.50 -2.65 15.76
N LEU A 154 3.13 -1.62 15.19
CA LEU A 154 2.48 -0.39 14.80
C LEU A 154 1.37 -0.64 13.77
N LEU A 155 1.67 -1.42 12.74
CA LEU A 155 0.72 -1.75 11.68
C LEU A 155 -0.48 -2.53 12.20
N ALA A 156 -0.25 -3.55 13.05
CA ALA A 156 -1.34 -4.35 13.60
C ALA A 156 -2.26 -3.52 14.51
N LEU A 157 -1.71 -2.65 15.34
CA LEU A 157 -2.49 -1.74 16.18
C LEU A 157 -3.28 -0.75 15.34
N PHE A 158 -2.65 -0.13 14.35
CA PHE A 158 -3.29 0.82 13.46
C PHE A 158 -4.46 0.18 12.69
N ILE A 159 -4.25 -1.02 12.13
CA ILE A 159 -5.30 -1.81 11.49
C ILE A 159 -6.46 -2.07 12.46
N SER A 160 -6.16 -2.49 13.69
CA SER A 160 -7.20 -2.79 14.69
C SER A 160 -8.05 -1.58 15.06
N GLN A 161 -7.48 -0.39 15.04
CA GLN A 161 -8.19 0.87 15.33
C GLN A 161 -9.14 1.28 14.20
N HIS A 162 -8.75 1.01 12.95
CA HIS A 162 -9.45 1.48 11.75
C HIS A 162 -10.24 0.39 11.01
N ALA A 163 -10.16 -0.87 11.43
CA ALA A 163 -10.97 -1.95 10.91
C ALA A 163 -12.38 -1.95 11.52
N LYS A 164 -13.41 -2.13 10.69
CA LYS A 164 -14.75 -2.50 11.17
C LYS A 164 -14.74 -3.91 11.76
N ASP A 165 -15.79 -4.29 12.48
CA ASP A 165 -15.87 -5.61 13.12
C ASP A 165 -15.90 -6.78 12.13
N SER A 166 -16.39 -6.54 10.89
CA SER A 166 -16.40 -7.51 9.80
C SER A 166 -15.32 -7.26 8.74
N ALA A 167 -14.30 -6.45 9.06
CA ALA A 167 -13.31 -6.05 8.08
C ALA A 167 -12.43 -7.21 7.61
N THR A 168 -12.08 -7.15 6.33
CA THR A 168 -11.00 -7.95 5.74
C THR A 168 -9.74 -7.11 5.63
N VAL A 169 -8.57 -7.74 5.84
CA VAL A 169 -7.26 -7.09 5.64
C VAL A 169 -6.44 -7.93 4.66
N ILE A 170 -5.89 -7.29 3.62
CA ILE A 170 -5.06 -7.95 2.62
C ILE A 170 -3.66 -7.32 2.65
N ILE A 171 -2.66 -8.11 3.02
CA ILE A 171 -1.26 -7.66 3.05
C ILE A 171 -0.43 -8.53 2.10
N VAL A 172 0.22 -7.88 1.14
CA VAL A 172 1.15 -8.50 0.19
C VAL A 172 2.57 -8.26 0.65
N ASP A 173 3.27 -9.32 1.07
CA ASP A 173 4.62 -9.24 1.63
C ASP A 173 5.63 -10.05 0.81
N PRO A 174 6.81 -9.50 0.46
CA PRO A 174 7.85 -10.21 -0.29
C PRO A 174 8.64 -11.22 0.56
N LYS A 175 8.04 -11.78 1.61
CA LYS A 175 8.64 -12.70 2.59
C LYS A 175 9.78 -12.05 3.38
N ARG A 176 9.56 -10.83 3.86
CA ARG A 176 10.48 -10.21 4.80
C ARG A 176 10.42 -10.95 6.14
N LYS A 177 11.53 -10.94 6.90
CA LYS A 177 11.66 -11.68 8.17
C LYS A 177 10.59 -11.33 9.21
N LEU A 178 9.95 -10.16 9.11
CA LEU A 178 9.00 -9.63 10.08
C LEU A 178 7.55 -10.13 9.88
N GLN A 179 7.23 -10.79 8.78
CA GLN A 179 5.88 -11.25 8.45
C GLN A 179 5.27 -12.18 9.52
N ASN A 180 6.09 -13.09 10.12
CA ASN A 180 5.60 -14.02 11.14
C ASN A 180 5.27 -13.30 12.45
N LYS A 181 6.02 -12.25 12.81
CA LYS A 181 5.74 -11.41 13.98
C LYS A 181 4.43 -10.64 13.77
N PHE A 182 4.23 -10.07 12.59
CA PHE A 182 2.99 -9.38 12.22
C PHE A 182 1.78 -10.32 12.24
N ARG A 183 1.88 -11.48 11.59
CA ARG A 183 0.82 -12.50 11.59
C ARG A 183 0.41 -12.86 13.02
N LYS A 184 1.38 -13.21 13.88
CA LYS A 184 1.11 -13.56 15.29
C LYS A 184 0.44 -12.40 16.04
N ARG A 185 0.82 -11.15 15.74
CA ARG A 185 0.21 -9.98 16.36
C ARG A 185 -1.25 -9.82 15.94
N MET A 186 -1.57 -10.00 14.66
CA MET A 186 -2.94 -9.97 14.16
C MET A 186 -3.79 -11.08 14.77
N GLU A 187 -3.26 -12.31 14.88
CA GLU A 187 -3.92 -13.43 15.53
C GLU A 187 -4.26 -13.12 17.02
N ASN A 188 -3.33 -12.47 17.74
CA ASN A 188 -3.56 -12.03 19.13
C ASN A 188 -4.62 -10.92 19.25
N LEU A 189 -4.89 -10.17 18.18
CA LEU A 189 -5.95 -9.18 18.09
C LEU A 189 -7.30 -9.76 17.62
N GLY A 190 -7.41 -11.10 17.53
CA GLY A 190 -8.63 -11.81 17.20
C GLY A 190 -8.88 -11.99 15.70
N TYR A 191 -7.86 -11.82 14.86
CA TYR A 191 -7.99 -12.11 13.44
C TYR A 191 -7.65 -13.58 13.13
N SER A 192 -8.46 -14.21 12.30
CA SER A 192 -8.08 -15.44 11.59
C SER A 192 -7.28 -15.08 10.35
N VAL A 193 -6.37 -15.93 9.91
CA VAL A 193 -5.52 -15.69 8.76
C VAL A 193 -5.56 -16.85 7.78
N SER A 194 -5.71 -16.56 6.50
CA SER A 194 -5.36 -17.43 5.39
C SER A 194 -4.17 -16.82 4.63
N SER A 195 -3.36 -17.65 4.00
CA SER A 195 -2.21 -17.18 3.23
C SER A 195 -2.02 -17.99 1.97
N GLU A 196 -1.75 -17.28 0.87
CA GLU A 196 -1.42 -17.85 -0.42
C GLU A 196 0.05 -17.53 -0.74
N GLN A 197 0.80 -18.51 -1.21
CA GLN A 197 2.22 -18.35 -1.51
C GLN A 197 2.47 -18.21 -3.02
N SER A 198 3.52 -17.48 -3.39
CA SER A 198 3.91 -17.19 -4.77
C SER A 198 4.29 -18.40 -5.65
N ASN A 199 4.14 -19.62 -5.16
CA ASN A 199 4.36 -20.84 -5.94
C ASN A 199 3.15 -21.19 -6.82
N GLU A 200 2.03 -20.55 -6.64
CA GLU A 200 0.85 -20.67 -7.48
C GLU A 200 1.05 -19.86 -8.77
N LYS A 201 0.62 -20.40 -9.91
CA LYS A 201 0.89 -19.83 -11.25
C LYS A 201 0.45 -18.39 -11.41
N ASP A 202 -0.54 -17.94 -10.64
CA ASP A 202 -1.13 -16.60 -10.73
C ASP A 202 -0.25 -15.50 -10.13
N PHE A 203 0.67 -15.81 -9.21
CA PHE A 203 1.55 -14.84 -8.57
C PHE A 203 2.87 -14.54 -9.31
N SER A 204 3.16 -15.27 -10.39
CA SER A 204 4.40 -15.03 -11.17
C SER A 204 4.33 -13.82 -12.11
N ALA A 205 3.14 -13.24 -12.28
CA ALA A 205 2.85 -12.24 -13.32
C ALA A 205 3.73 -10.99 -13.25
N PHE A 206 4.18 -10.54 -12.08
CA PHE A 206 4.99 -9.33 -11.92
C PHE A 206 6.38 -9.62 -11.32
N GLY A 207 6.83 -10.87 -11.39
CA GLY A 207 8.07 -11.30 -10.72
C GLY A 207 7.94 -11.30 -9.19
N PHE A 208 6.70 -11.29 -8.68
CA PHE A 208 6.44 -11.31 -7.24
C PHE A 208 6.84 -12.68 -6.66
N LYS A 209 7.64 -12.62 -5.59
CA LYS A 209 8.04 -13.77 -4.78
C LYS A 209 7.75 -13.45 -3.33
N GLY A 210 6.59 -13.91 -2.85
CA GLY A 210 6.14 -13.51 -1.54
C GLY A 210 4.94 -14.30 -1.04
N VAL A 211 4.17 -13.68 -0.19
CA VAL A 211 2.95 -14.21 0.39
C VAL A 211 1.86 -13.13 0.39
N VAL A 212 0.64 -13.54 0.12
CA VAL A 212 -0.56 -12.73 0.31
C VAL A 212 -1.25 -13.23 1.56
N PHE A 213 -1.35 -12.38 2.57
CA PHE A 213 -2.13 -12.65 3.77
C PHE A 213 -3.52 -12.04 3.63
N ARG A 214 -4.55 -12.83 3.96
CA ARG A 214 -5.91 -12.35 4.16
C ARG A 214 -6.29 -12.60 5.61
N PHE A 215 -6.58 -11.53 6.32
CA PHE A 215 -7.05 -11.57 7.70
C PHE A 215 -8.53 -11.20 7.72
N SER A 216 -9.31 -11.92 8.52
CA SER A 216 -10.70 -11.58 8.80
C SER A 216 -10.90 -11.59 10.31
N LYS A 217 -11.64 -10.61 10.83
CA LYS A 217 -11.96 -10.56 12.24
C LYS A 217 -13.08 -11.58 12.50
N ASN A 218 -12.86 -12.47 13.46
CA ASN A 218 -13.92 -13.38 13.88
C ASN A 218 -14.99 -12.57 14.58
N GLN A 219 -16.22 -12.61 14.08
CA GLN A 219 -17.36 -12.12 14.86
C GLN A 219 -17.41 -12.90 16.16
N SER A 220 -17.26 -12.21 17.28
CA SER A 220 -17.54 -12.80 18.59
C SER A 220 -19.01 -13.23 18.59
N GLN A 221 -19.24 -14.53 18.72
CA GLN A 221 -20.59 -15.08 18.92
C GLN A 221 -21.17 -14.58 20.24
#